data_d5704484972e0753942198751a2fcbae
#
_entry.id   d5704484972e0753942198751a2fcbae
#
_cell.length_a   1.000
_cell.length_b   1.000
_cell.length_c   1.000
_cell.angle_alpha   90.00
_cell.angle_beta   90.00
_cell.angle_gamma   90.00
#
_symmetry.space_group_name_H-M   'P 1'
#
loop_
_entity.id
_entity.type
_entity.pdbx_description
1 polymer ?
#
loop_
_entity_poly.entity_id
_entity_poly.type
_entity_poly.pdbx_seq_one_letter_code
_entity_poly.pdbx_strand_id
1 'polypeptide(L)'
;MLAFTETAFSCASPRRVVLDTNVLVSLYVFEDSRFAPLRARIESGEWQAISNEACFEEFRRVLGYAMFALTEERQQAALAAYGAVVTRFAEPPAVAAAALPRCADRDDQKFLELARDAAADWLVTADKALLKLARRDRLRGLFRILTPERALTDV
;
A
#
# COMPACT_ATOMS: atom_id res chain seq x y z
N MET A 1 -5.91 21.65 -34.67
CA MET A 1 -5.86 21.27 -34.36
C MET A 1 -5.43 20.63 -33.57
N LEU A 2 -5.29 20.49 -33.19
CA LEU A 2 -4.97 20.02 -32.54
C LEU A 2 -4.47 19.42 -31.70
N ALA A 3 -4.29 19.32 -31.16
CA ALA A 3 -3.77 18.97 -30.42
C ALA A 3 -3.71 18.14 -29.65
N PHE A 4 -3.72 17.88 -29.56
CA PHE A 4 -3.72 17.20 -28.84
C PHE A 4 -3.14 16.39 -28.31
N THR A 5 -2.96 16.25 -28.15
CA THR A 5 -2.49 15.65 -27.77
C THR A 5 -1.87 15.15 -26.97
N GLU A 6 -1.55 15.22 -26.84
CA GLU A 6 -0.93 14.90 -26.19
C GLU A 6 -0.74 14.11 -25.46
N THR A 7 -0.78 14.12 -25.28
CA THR A 7 -0.66 13.64 -24.66
C THR A 7 -0.57 12.84 -23.92
N ALA A 8 -0.67 13.06 -23.65
CA ALA A 8 -0.80 12.36 -22.96
C ALA A 8 -0.24 11.21 -22.73
N PHE A 9 0.06 11.01 -23.17
CA PHE A 9 0.55 10.05 -23.15
C PHE A 9 1.33 9.60 -22.31
N SER A 10 1.66 10.26 -21.99
CA SER A 10 2.35 9.98 -20.96
C SER A 10 1.90 8.93 -20.23
N CYS A 11 1.38 8.40 -20.54
CA CYS A 11 0.83 7.40 -20.06
C CYS A 11 1.56 6.36 -19.40
N ALA A 12 2.60 6.68 -18.71
CA ALA A 12 3.19 5.73 -17.81
C ALA A 12 2.12 5.25 -16.88
N SER A 13 1.98 3.96 -16.71
CA SER A 13 1.05 3.41 -15.74
C SER A 13 1.43 3.90 -14.35
N PRO A 14 0.45 4.17 -13.50
CA PRO A 14 0.78 4.55 -12.12
C PRO A 14 1.53 3.45 -11.42
N ARG A 15 2.41 3.84 -10.49
CA ARG A 15 3.08 2.87 -9.63
C ARG A 15 2.05 2.21 -8.74
N ARG A 16 2.04 0.90 -8.72
CA ARG A 16 1.06 0.14 -7.93
C ARG A 16 1.70 -0.23 -6.60
N VAL A 17 1.09 0.21 -5.51
CA VAL A 17 1.68 0.04 -4.18
C VAL A 17 0.69 -0.57 -3.21
N VAL A 18 1.18 -1.47 -2.37
CA VAL A 18 0.45 -1.98 -1.22
C VAL A 18 1.07 -1.33 0.01
N LEU A 19 0.24 -0.77 0.88
CA LEU A 19 0.70 -0.08 2.08
C LEU A 19 0.36 -0.92 3.31
N ASP A 20 1.39 -1.21 4.12
CA ASP A 20 1.18 -1.84 5.42
C ASP A 20 0.34 -0.93 6.30
N THR A 21 -0.41 -1.54 7.22
CA THR A 21 -1.31 -0.79 8.10
C THR A 21 -0.60 0.31 8.88
N ASN A 22 0.62 0.05 9.37
CA ASN A 22 1.36 1.07 10.11
C ASN A 22 1.68 2.29 9.25
N VAL A 23 1.91 2.10 7.96
CA VAL A 23 2.11 3.21 7.05
C VAL A 23 0.82 4.01 6.91
N LEU A 24 -0.31 3.33 6.79
CA LEU A 24 -1.61 4.00 6.71
C LEU A 24 -1.89 4.83 7.97
N VAL A 25 -1.53 4.30 9.13
CA VAL A 25 -1.69 5.04 10.38
C VAL A 25 -0.84 6.32 10.36
N SER A 26 0.40 6.23 9.88
CA SER A 26 1.26 7.40 9.76
C SER A 26 0.65 8.45 8.84
N LEU A 27 0.00 8.04 7.76
CA LEU A 27 -0.55 8.97 6.78
C LEU A 27 -1.87 9.57 7.22
N TYR A 28 -2.75 8.77 7.79
CA TYR A 28 -4.14 9.17 7.99
C TYR A 28 -4.50 9.46 9.43
N VAL A 29 -3.71 8.99 10.39
CA VAL A 29 -3.96 9.25 11.82
C VAL A 29 -3.00 10.32 12.32
N PHE A 30 -1.69 10.06 12.21
CA PHE A 30 -0.69 10.99 12.70
C PHE A 30 -0.44 12.14 11.73
N GLU A 31 -0.79 11.95 10.47
CA GLU A 31 -0.55 12.95 9.42
C GLU A 31 0.90 13.40 9.47
N ASP A 32 1.79 12.44 9.52
CA ASP A 32 3.23 12.67 9.65
C ASP A 32 3.72 13.49 8.47
N SER A 33 4.27 14.67 8.76
CA SER A 33 4.68 15.57 7.70
C SER A 33 5.79 15.01 6.82
N ARG A 34 6.60 14.09 7.36
CA ARG A 34 7.64 13.44 6.57
C ARG A 34 7.06 12.64 5.41
N PHE A 35 5.83 12.15 5.58
CA PHE A 35 5.20 11.28 4.60
C PHE A 35 4.04 11.95 3.88
N ALA A 36 3.85 13.25 4.09
CA ALA A 36 2.85 13.98 3.34
C ALA A 36 3.05 13.86 1.82
N PRO A 37 4.28 13.87 1.30
CA PRO A 37 4.47 13.67 -0.14
C PRO A 37 4.01 12.29 -0.61
N LEU A 38 4.10 11.27 0.23
CA LEU A 38 3.63 9.94 -0.12
C LEU A 38 2.12 9.93 -0.27
N ARG A 39 1.42 10.53 0.69
CA ARG A 39 -0.03 10.66 0.61
C ARG A 39 -0.46 11.46 -0.62
N ALA A 40 0.28 12.52 -0.92
CA ALA A 40 -0.02 13.35 -2.09
C ALA A 40 0.09 12.56 -3.39
N ARG A 41 1.06 11.67 -3.50
CA ARG A 41 1.22 10.86 -4.71
C ARG A 41 0.07 9.88 -4.89
N ILE A 42 -0.47 9.36 -3.79
CA ILE A 42 -1.63 8.49 -3.85
C ILE A 42 -2.87 9.29 -4.24
N GLU A 43 -3.05 10.44 -3.63
CA GLU A 43 -4.24 11.25 -3.89
C GLU A 43 -4.26 11.84 -5.29
N SER A 44 -3.09 12.10 -5.86
CA SER A 44 -3.01 12.62 -7.22
C SER A 44 -3.17 11.54 -8.29
N GLY A 45 -3.09 10.27 -7.90
CA GLY A 45 -3.13 9.16 -8.86
C GLY A 45 -1.78 8.80 -9.43
N GLU A 46 -0.71 9.47 -9.03
CA GLU A 46 0.63 9.12 -9.46
C GLU A 46 0.98 7.71 -8.99
N TRP A 47 0.56 7.37 -7.78
CA TRP A 47 0.66 6.01 -7.25
C TRP A 47 -0.75 5.47 -7.06
N GLN A 48 -0.95 4.21 -7.45
CA GLN A 48 -2.21 3.53 -7.22
C GLN A 48 -2.06 2.66 -5.97
N ALA A 49 -2.70 3.06 -4.88
CA ALA A 49 -2.71 2.26 -3.66
C ALA A 49 -3.69 1.11 -3.84
N ILE A 50 -3.30 -0.07 -3.40
CA ILE A 50 -4.11 -1.28 -3.56
C ILE A 50 -4.32 -1.91 -2.20
N SER A 51 -5.54 -2.33 -1.93
CA SER A 51 -5.88 -3.08 -0.73
C SER A 51 -6.85 -4.19 -1.09
N ASN A 52 -7.14 -5.04 -0.15
CA ASN A 52 -8.21 -6.01 -0.28
C ASN A 52 -9.03 -5.99 1.00
N GLU A 53 -10.03 -6.84 1.07
CA GLU A 53 -10.92 -6.81 2.23
C GLU A 53 -10.18 -7.08 3.53
N ALA A 54 -9.32 -8.08 3.54
CA ALA A 54 -8.60 -8.44 4.77
C ALA A 54 -7.69 -7.32 5.25
N CYS A 55 -6.95 -6.69 4.34
CA CYS A 55 -6.03 -5.62 4.70
C CYS A 55 -6.79 -4.35 5.10
N PHE A 56 -7.88 -4.05 4.41
CA PHE A 56 -8.68 -2.87 4.74
C PHE A 56 -9.36 -3.04 6.10
N GLU A 57 -9.85 -4.24 6.41
CA GLU A 57 -10.46 -4.52 7.70
C GLU A 57 -9.45 -4.44 8.83
N GLU A 58 -8.21 -4.80 8.57
CA GLU A 58 -7.17 -4.59 9.58
C GLU A 58 -6.99 -3.12 9.89
N PHE A 59 -6.99 -2.27 8.87
CA PHE A 59 -6.89 -0.83 9.07
C PHE A 59 -8.08 -0.34 9.92
N ARG A 60 -9.29 -0.78 9.58
CA ARG A 60 -10.47 -0.42 10.35
C ARG A 60 -10.32 -0.82 11.82
N ARG A 61 -9.86 -2.04 12.07
CA ARG A 61 -9.71 -2.55 13.43
C ARG A 61 -8.64 -1.77 14.20
N VAL A 62 -7.52 -1.49 13.55
CA VAL A 62 -6.41 -0.78 14.19
C VAL A 62 -6.82 0.65 14.56
N LEU A 63 -7.63 1.30 13.74
CA LEU A 63 -8.11 2.64 14.05
C LEU A 63 -8.90 2.68 15.35
N GLY A 64 -9.50 1.56 15.74
CA GLY A 64 -10.25 1.48 16.99
C GLY A 64 -9.41 1.15 18.20
N TYR A 65 -8.11 0.99 18.06
CA TYR A 65 -7.26 0.66 19.20
C TYR A 65 -7.19 1.83 20.17
N ALA A 66 -7.30 1.49 21.47
CA ALA A 66 -7.35 2.51 22.52
C ALA A 66 -6.11 3.40 22.53
N MET A 67 -4.97 2.86 22.15
CA MET A 67 -3.72 3.61 22.16
C MET A 67 -3.74 4.83 21.23
N PHE A 68 -4.58 4.83 20.19
CA PHE A 68 -4.69 5.97 19.31
C PHE A 68 -5.70 7.00 19.80
N ALA A 69 -6.56 6.63 20.72
CA ALA A 69 -7.53 7.54 21.33
C ALA A 69 -8.35 8.34 20.30
N LEU A 70 -8.73 7.68 19.21
CA LEU A 70 -9.50 8.34 18.16
C LEU A 70 -10.98 8.26 18.46
N THR A 71 -11.69 9.37 18.23
CA THR A 71 -13.14 9.35 18.26
C THR A 71 -13.65 8.51 17.10
N GLU A 72 -14.88 8.04 17.21
CA GLU A 72 -15.49 7.30 16.10
C GLU A 72 -15.53 8.15 14.84
N GLU A 73 -15.78 9.43 14.99
CA GLU A 73 -15.79 10.37 13.88
C GLU A 73 -14.45 10.41 13.15
N ARG A 74 -13.35 10.46 13.91
CA ARG A 74 -12.02 10.49 13.31
C ARG A 74 -11.66 9.16 12.67
N GLN A 75 -12.09 8.06 13.27
CA GLN A 75 -11.88 6.76 12.66
C GLN A 75 -12.58 6.66 11.31
N GLN A 76 -13.83 7.12 11.25
CA GLN A 76 -14.58 7.10 10.00
C GLN A 76 -13.98 8.04 8.97
N ALA A 77 -13.47 9.19 9.40
CA ALA A 77 -12.84 10.13 8.48
C ALA A 77 -11.58 9.52 7.83
N ALA A 78 -10.77 8.82 8.63
CA ALA A 78 -9.57 8.18 8.10
C ALA A 78 -9.93 7.07 7.11
N LEU A 79 -10.93 6.25 7.46
CA LEU A 79 -11.39 5.19 6.56
C LEU A 79 -11.94 5.76 5.26
N ALA A 80 -12.71 6.83 5.34
CA ALA A 80 -13.29 7.43 4.16
C ALA A 80 -12.21 8.05 3.27
N ALA A 81 -11.22 8.70 3.86
CA ALA A 81 -10.15 9.33 3.11
C ALA A 81 -9.33 8.29 2.33
N TYR A 82 -8.96 7.21 2.98
CA TYR A 82 -8.22 6.15 2.30
C TYR A 82 -9.12 5.40 1.31
N GLY A 83 -10.35 5.11 1.73
CA GLY A 83 -11.31 4.40 0.88
C GLY A 83 -11.61 5.14 -0.41
N ALA A 84 -11.50 6.47 -0.41
CA ALA A 84 -11.79 7.27 -1.61
C ALA A 84 -10.69 7.13 -2.66
N VAL A 85 -9.47 6.76 -2.27
CA VAL A 85 -8.32 6.73 -3.19
C VAL A 85 -7.77 5.34 -3.43
N VAL A 86 -8.13 4.36 -2.60
CA VAL A 86 -7.56 3.01 -2.70
C VAL A 86 -8.33 2.19 -3.72
N THR A 87 -7.62 1.33 -4.45
CA THR A 87 -8.23 0.34 -5.33
C THR A 87 -8.40 -0.95 -4.55
N ARG A 88 -9.62 -1.48 -4.52
CA ARG A 88 -9.90 -2.74 -3.85
C ARG A 88 -9.71 -3.90 -4.82
N PHE A 89 -8.79 -4.78 -4.49
CA PHE A 89 -8.53 -5.98 -5.28
C PHE A 89 -9.39 -7.11 -4.71
N ALA A 90 -10.27 -7.65 -5.52
CA ALA A 90 -11.22 -8.65 -5.05
C ALA A 90 -11.05 -10.02 -5.71
N GLU A 91 -10.27 -10.11 -6.76
CA GLU A 91 -10.15 -11.36 -7.50
C GLU A 91 -9.30 -12.36 -6.75
N PRO A 92 -9.73 -13.62 -6.66
CA PRO A 92 -8.89 -14.64 -6.07
C PRO A 92 -7.69 -14.89 -7.00
N PRO A 93 -6.55 -15.32 -6.42
CA PRO A 93 -5.37 -15.59 -7.23
C PRO A 93 -5.61 -16.73 -8.20
N ALA A 94 -4.87 -16.72 -9.28
CA ALA A 94 -4.89 -17.83 -10.21
C ALA A 94 -4.30 -19.06 -9.53
N VAL A 95 -4.61 -20.22 -10.10
CA VAL A 95 -4.23 -21.50 -9.51
C VAL A 95 -2.73 -21.62 -9.29
N ALA A 96 -1.94 -21.09 -10.20
CA ALA A 96 -0.49 -21.25 -10.16
C ALA A 96 0.21 -20.02 -9.60
N ALA A 97 -0.24 -19.51 -8.46
CA ALA A 97 0.38 -18.35 -7.83
C ALA A 97 1.82 -18.66 -7.45
N ALA A 98 2.70 -17.65 -7.62
CA ALA A 98 4.10 -17.79 -7.26
C ALA A 98 4.27 -17.99 -5.76
N ALA A 99 5.24 -18.80 -5.38
CA ALA A 99 5.52 -19.04 -3.98
C ALA A 99 6.15 -17.80 -3.34
N LEU A 100 5.76 -17.52 -2.11
CA LEU A 100 6.25 -16.37 -1.35
C LEU A 100 7.09 -16.82 -0.17
N PRO A 101 8.05 -15.99 0.27
CA PRO A 101 8.71 -16.27 1.53
C PRO A 101 7.71 -16.10 2.66
N ARG A 102 7.97 -16.76 3.79
CA ARG A 102 7.12 -16.66 4.96
C ARG A 102 7.56 -15.50 5.82
N CYS A 103 6.62 -14.62 6.17
CA CYS A 103 6.87 -13.58 7.13
C CYS A 103 6.87 -14.16 8.53
N ALA A 104 7.79 -13.70 9.39
CA ALA A 104 7.84 -14.16 10.78
C ALA A 104 6.55 -13.82 11.52
N ASP A 105 5.94 -12.69 11.20
CA ASP A 105 4.63 -12.34 11.73
C ASP A 105 3.57 -12.84 10.76
N ARG A 106 2.79 -13.79 11.21
CA ARG A 106 1.78 -14.43 10.36
C ARG A 106 0.71 -13.45 9.91
N ASP A 107 0.42 -12.44 10.74
CA ASP A 107 -0.59 -11.45 10.40
C ASP A 107 -0.18 -10.58 9.22
N ASP A 108 1.12 -10.50 8.94
CA ASP A 108 1.62 -9.68 7.84
C ASP A 108 1.72 -10.44 6.53
N GLN A 109 1.55 -11.74 6.55
CA GLN A 109 1.64 -12.55 5.33
C GLN A 109 0.63 -12.10 4.28
N LYS A 110 -0.53 -11.60 4.71
CA LYS A 110 -1.57 -11.15 3.78
C LYS A 110 -1.12 -10.00 2.88
N PHE A 111 -0.19 -9.16 3.36
CA PHE A 111 0.34 -8.07 2.54
C PHE A 111 1.21 -8.60 1.42
N LEU A 112 1.99 -9.64 1.69
CA LEU A 112 2.81 -10.29 0.66
C LEU A 112 1.91 -10.92 -0.40
N GLU A 113 0.86 -11.60 0.06
CA GLU A 113 -0.08 -12.25 -0.85
C GLU A 113 -0.79 -11.24 -1.73
N LEU A 114 -1.23 -10.13 -1.13
CA LEU A 114 -1.89 -9.09 -1.89
C LEU A 114 -0.96 -8.48 -2.93
N ALA A 115 0.28 -8.20 -2.55
CA ALA A 115 1.23 -7.60 -3.49
C ALA A 115 1.49 -8.53 -4.67
N ARG A 116 1.60 -9.83 -4.42
CA ARG A 116 1.77 -10.82 -5.48
C ARG A 116 0.53 -10.88 -6.38
N ASP A 117 -0.64 -11.05 -5.75
CA ASP A 117 -1.87 -11.34 -6.48
C ASP A 117 -2.35 -10.15 -7.28
N ALA A 118 -2.15 -8.94 -6.78
CA ALA A 118 -2.56 -7.73 -7.46
C ALA A 118 -1.46 -7.17 -8.37
N ALA A 119 -0.34 -7.88 -8.50
CA ALA A 119 0.79 -7.46 -9.33
C ALA A 119 1.26 -6.06 -8.96
N ALA A 120 1.42 -5.82 -7.65
CA ALA A 120 1.93 -4.54 -7.18
C ALA A 120 3.42 -4.41 -7.52
N ASP A 121 3.87 -3.18 -7.66
CA ASP A 121 5.29 -2.91 -7.82
C ASP A 121 6.01 -2.92 -6.48
N TRP A 122 5.37 -2.36 -5.46
CA TRP A 122 5.99 -2.20 -4.15
C TRP A 122 5.04 -2.59 -3.03
N LEU A 123 5.62 -3.15 -1.97
CA LEU A 123 4.99 -3.22 -0.65
C LEU A 123 5.75 -2.25 0.24
N VAL A 124 5.06 -1.21 0.72
CA VAL A 124 5.67 -0.15 1.52
C VAL A 124 5.37 -0.43 2.99
N THR A 125 6.41 -0.58 3.78
CA THR A 125 6.27 -0.96 5.19
C THR A 125 7.42 -0.42 6.01
N ALA A 126 7.19 -0.24 7.31
CA ALA A 126 8.23 0.06 8.27
C ALA A 126 8.49 -1.16 9.18
N ASP A 127 7.77 -2.25 8.97
CA ASP A 127 7.88 -3.43 9.81
C ASP A 127 9.14 -4.22 9.47
N LYS A 128 9.98 -4.45 10.48
CA LYS A 128 11.25 -5.14 10.29
C LYS A 128 11.08 -6.56 9.79
N ALA A 129 10.02 -7.25 10.21
CA ALA A 129 9.79 -8.63 9.78
C ALA A 129 9.55 -8.69 8.27
N LEU A 130 8.82 -7.74 7.73
CA LEU A 130 8.61 -7.67 6.27
C LEU A 130 9.87 -7.18 5.56
N LEU A 131 10.54 -6.19 6.11
CA LEU A 131 11.75 -5.64 5.47
C LEU A 131 12.86 -6.67 5.38
N LYS A 132 12.93 -7.62 6.30
CA LYS A 132 13.91 -8.70 6.23
C LYS A 132 13.76 -9.55 4.99
N LEU A 133 12.57 -9.59 4.41
CA LEU A 133 12.30 -10.42 3.24
C LEU A 133 12.66 -9.72 1.94
N ALA A 134 13.03 -8.44 1.98
CA ALA A 134 13.22 -7.63 0.78
C ALA A 134 14.26 -8.21 -0.19
N ARG A 135 15.24 -8.95 0.32
CA ARG A 135 16.32 -9.51 -0.49
C ARG A 135 16.12 -10.98 -0.85
N ARG A 136 14.97 -11.55 -0.49
CA ARG A 136 14.72 -12.96 -0.78
C ARG A 136 14.56 -13.18 -2.28
N ASP A 137 15.18 -14.26 -2.77
CA ASP A 137 15.12 -14.59 -4.19
C ASP A 137 13.69 -14.82 -4.66
N ARG A 138 12.81 -15.30 -3.79
CA ARG A 138 11.42 -15.60 -4.15
C ARG A 138 10.63 -14.33 -4.52
N LEU A 139 11.12 -13.15 -4.13
CA LEU A 139 10.48 -11.89 -4.50
C LEU A 139 11.01 -11.32 -5.80
N ARG A 140 12.09 -11.89 -6.31
CA ARG A 140 12.72 -11.38 -7.51
C ARG A 140 11.74 -11.45 -8.69
N GLY A 141 11.50 -10.32 -9.33
CA GLY A 141 10.56 -10.26 -10.43
C GLY A 141 9.10 -10.16 -10.02
N LEU A 142 8.80 -10.15 -8.71
CA LEU A 142 7.43 -9.99 -8.23
C LEU A 142 7.18 -8.55 -7.78
N PHE A 143 7.74 -8.17 -6.65
CA PHE A 143 7.58 -6.82 -6.11
C PHE A 143 8.75 -6.54 -5.18
N ARG A 144 8.94 -5.25 -4.86
CA ARG A 144 9.97 -4.83 -3.91
C ARG A 144 9.31 -4.46 -2.59
N ILE A 145 10.03 -4.68 -1.49
CA ILE A 145 9.61 -4.25 -0.17
C ILE A 145 10.47 -3.06 0.22
N LEU A 146 9.84 -1.92 0.47
CA LEU A 146 10.53 -0.65 0.72
C LEU A 146 9.98 0.02 1.96
N THR A 147 10.83 0.82 2.63
CA THR A 147 10.34 1.74 3.65
C THR A 147 9.66 2.93 2.97
N PRO A 148 8.82 3.68 3.71
CA PRO A 148 8.25 4.91 3.16
C PRO A 148 9.30 5.91 2.69
N GLU A 149 10.40 6.03 3.46
CA GLU A 149 11.48 6.92 3.08
C GLU A 149 12.11 6.51 1.76
N ARG A 150 12.34 5.22 1.59
CA ARG A 150 12.95 4.73 0.37
C ARG A 150 12.01 4.89 -0.82
N ALA A 151 10.73 4.67 -0.60
CA ALA A 151 9.73 4.83 -1.65
C ALA A 151 9.70 6.26 -2.18
N LEU A 152 9.90 7.25 -1.30
CA LEU A 152 9.90 8.64 -1.71
C LEU A 152 11.14 9.05 -2.49
N THR A 153 12.25 8.34 -2.31
CA THR A 153 13.50 8.67 -2.99
C THR A 153 13.73 7.85 -4.26
N ASP A 154 12.93 6.82 -4.47
CA ASP A 154 13.09 5.96 -5.64
C ASP A 154 12.32 6.54 -6.81
N VAL A 155 13.02 7.01 -7.81
CA VAL A 155 12.38 7.62 -8.99
C VAL A 155 12.38 6.68 -10.17
#